data_18d56d895caea51109117a9b1584044b
#
_entry.id   18d56d895caea51109117a9b1584044b
#
_cell.length_a   1.000
_cell.length_b   1.000
_cell.length_c   1.000
_cell.angle_alpha   90.00
_cell.angle_beta   90.00
_cell.angle_gamma   90.00
#
_symmetry.space_group_name_H-M   'P 1'
#
loop_
_entity.id
_entity.type
_entity.pdbx_description
1 polymer ?
#
loop_
_entity_poly.entity_id
_entity_poly.type
_entity_poly.pdbx_seq_one_letter_code
_entity_poly.pdbx_strand_id
1 'polypeptide(L)'
;MNKKRILGAITLASVLVFGLAACGGGNKGGGNKATETEDISKMPIAVKNDKKAIDGGTLDVAVVMDTQFQGLFQQEFYQDNYDAQYMLPTVQPLFNNDADFKIVDGGPADLKLDEDANTATIKLRDNLKWSDGKDVTADDVIFSYEVIGHKDYTGIRYDDNFTNIVGMEDYHDGKSPTISGIEKVNDKEVKITYKEVHPGMQQLGGGVWGSVLPKHAFEGIAVKDMESSDAVRKNPVTIGPYYMSNIVTGESVEYLPNEYYYGGKPKL
;
A
#
# COMPACT_ATOMS: atom_id res chain seq x y z
N MET A 1 -53.53 -42.32 37.03
CA MET A 1 -53.44 -40.99 36.43
C MET A 1 -52.02 -40.79 35.90
N ASN A 2 -51.93 -40.75 34.59
CA ASN A 2 -50.89 -40.26 33.68
C ASN A 2 -49.40 -40.64 33.84
N LYS A 3 -49.09 -41.80 33.30
CA LYS A 3 -47.77 -42.24 32.82
C LYS A 3 -47.54 -41.70 31.40
N LYS A 4 -47.22 -40.44 31.23
CA LYS A 4 -46.87 -39.87 29.89
C LYS A 4 -45.94 -38.67 29.98
N ARG A 5 -44.82 -38.74 30.72
CA ARG A 5 -43.81 -37.68 30.75
C ARG A 5 -42.36 -38.15 30.91
N ILE A 6 -41.98 -39.38 30.57
CA ILE A 6 -40.59 -39.86 30.68
C ILE A 6 -40.09 -40.48 29.36
N LEU A 7 -40.59 -40.05 28.22
CA LEU A 7 -40.10 -40.57 26.92
C LEU A 7 -39.51 -39.48 26.00
N GLY A 8 -39.22 -38.32 26.52
CA GLY A 8 -38.71 -37.19 25.71
C GLY A 8 -37.24 -36.81 25.92
N ALA A 9 -36.52 -37.47 26.83
CA ALA A 9 -35.18 -37.02 27.24
C ALA A 9 -34.03 -37.97 26.84
N ILE A 10 -34.32 -39.08 26.14
CA ILE A 10 -33.25 -40.06 25.79
C ILE A 10 -32.90 -40.05 24.29
N THR A 11 -33.64 -39.31 23.49
CA THR A 11 -33.41 -39.30 22.02
C THR A 11 -32.50 -38.15 21.53
N LEU A 12 -32.01 -37.28 22.42
CA LEU A 12 -31.13 -36.15 22.04
C LEU A 12 -29.64 -36.38 22.35
N ALA A 13 -29.32 -37.47 23.07
CA ALA A 13 -27.91 -37.79 23.40
C ALA A 13 -27.23 -38.76 22.43
N SER A 14 -27.98 -39.36 21.48
CA SER A 14 -27.44 -40.37 20.57
C SER A 14 -27.10 -39.84 19.16
N VAL A 15 -27.35 -38.56 18.86
CA VAL A 15 -27.03 -37.97 17.52
C VAL A 15 -25.67 -37.26 17.49
N LEU A 16 -25.05 -37.01 18.66
CA LEU A 16 -23.76 -36.33 18.75
C LEU A 16 -22.51 -37.23 18.71
N VAL A 17 -22.70 -38.57 18.64
CA VAL A 17 -21.58 -39.53 18.58
C VAL A 17 -21.31 -40.06 17.14
N PHE A 18 -22.20 -39.82 16.18
CA PHE A 18 -22.03 -40.29 14.79
C PHE A 18 -21.41 -39.32 13.83
N GLY A 19 -21.05 -38.12 14.26
CA GLY A 19 -20.45 -37.05 13.42
C GLY A 19 -18.93 -37.08 13.31
N LEU A 20 -18.19 -37.97 14.01
CA LEU A 20 -16.73 -38.00 14.04
C LEU A 20 -16.09 -39.26 13.42
N ALA A 21 -16.88 -40.11 12.76
CA ALA A 21 -16.38 -41.35 12.17
C ALA A 21 -16.44 -41.41 10.62
N ALA A 22 -16.58 -40.28 9.93
CA ALA A 22 -16.66 -40.24 8.46
C ALA A 22 -15.39 -39.75 7.76
N CYS A 23 -14.21 -39.88 8.38
CA CYS A 23 -12.92 -39.73 7.71
C CYS A 23 -12.01 -40.91 8.11
N GLY A 24 -12.29 -42.08 7.59
CA GLY A 24 -11.49 -43.26 7.84
C GLY A 24 -11.82 -44.38 6.88
N GLY A 25 -11.70 -44.11 5.58
CA GLY A 25 -11.66 -45.15 4.52
C GLY A 25 -10.26 -45.71 4.41
N GLY A 26 -10.05 -46.93 4.77
CA GLY A 26 -8.75 -47.57 4.90
C GLY A 26 -7.94 -47.64 3.64
N ASN A 27 -6.65 -47.42 3.79
CA ASN A 27 -5.62 -48.12 3.04
C ASN A 27 -4.51 -48.51 4.03
N LYS A 28 -4.20 -49.79 4.05
CA LYS A 28 -3.13 -50.37 4.86
C LYS A 28 -1.79 -49.98 4.25
N GLY A 29 -0.93 -49.33 5.01
CA GLY A 29 0.49 -49.24 4.71
C GLY A 29 1.03 -47.82 4.72
N GLY A 30 1.62 -47.42 5.83
CA GLY A 30 2.38 -46.20 5.97
C GLY A 30 1.97 -45.43 7.21
N GLY A 31 2.78 -45.49 8.27
CA GLY A 31 2.57 -44.68 9.47
C GLY A 31 2.47 -43.21 9.09
N ASN A 32 1.34 -42.59 9.39
CA ASN A 32 1.24 -41.14 9.42
C ASN A 32 2.21 -40.63 10.51
N LYS A 33 3.43 -40.31 10.09
CA LYS A 33 4.20 -39.31 10.82
C LYS A 33 3.29 -38.05 10.83
N ALA A 34 2.91 -37.60 12.03
CA ALA A 34 2.40 -36.26 12.19
C ALA A 34 3.33 -35.36 11.37
N THR A 35 2.77 -34.58 10.45
CA THR A 35 3.53 -33.62 9.67
C THR A 35 4.24 -32.77 10.72
N GLU A 36 5.54 -32.94 10.86
CA GLU A 36 6.35 -32.06 11.72
C GLU A 36 6.05 -30.66 11.19
N THR A 37 5.55 -29.80 12.03
CA THR A 37 5.34 -28.38 11.68
C THR A 37 6.73 -27.87 11.29
N GLU A 38 6.93 -27.62 10.01
CA GLU A 38 8.21 -27.07 9.56
C GLU A 38 8.53 -25.82 10.35
N ASP A 39 9.71 -25.80 10.95
CA ASP A 39 10.19 -24.65 11.70
C ASP A 39 10.49 -23.51 10.71
N ILE A 40 9.54 -22.62 10.52
CA ILE A 40 9.63 -21.50 9.58
C ILE A 40 10.81 -20.56 9.91
N SER A 41 11.32 -20.57 11.16
CA SER A 41 12.50 -19.78 11.50
C SER A 41 13.79 -20.28 10.81
N LYS A 42 13.76 -21.52 10.31
CA LYS A 42 14.87 -22.13 9.54
C LYS A 42 14.71 -22.01 8.02
N MET A 43 13.60 -21.48 7.56
CA MET A 43 13.43 -21.22 6.13
C MET A 43 14.32 -20.06 5.70
N PRO A 44 15.07 -20.19 4.60
CA PRO A 44 15.87 -19.08 4.10
C PRO A 44 14.94 -17.94 3.68
N ILE A 45 15.19 -16.74 4.23
CA ILE A 45 14.48 -15.51 3.86
C ILE A 45 14.73 -15.14 2.38
N ALA A 46 15.85 -15.61 1.82
CA ALA A 46 16.19 -15.39 0.43
C ALA A 46 16.65 -16.68 -0.23
N VAL A 47 16.19 -16.92 -1.45
CA VAL A 47 16.72 -18.00 -2.30
C VAL A 47 18.11 -17.59 -2.79
N LYS A 48 19.13 -18.33 -2.40
CA LYS A 48 20.49 -18.18 -2.96
C LYS A 48 20.48 -18.76 -4.37
N ASN A 49 20.62 -17.91 -5.35
CA ASN A 49 20.80 -18.30 -6.73
C ASN A 49 22.13 -17.74 -7.23
N ASP A 50 23.12 -18.60 -7.38
CA ASP A 50 24.46 -18.23 -7.86
C ASP A 50 24.50 -18.02 -9.39
N LYS A 51 23.39 -18.24 -10.08
CA LYS A 51 23.32 -18.04 -11.52
C LYS A 51 23.19 -16.54 -11.83
N LYS A 52 23.83 -16.15 -12.92
CA LYS A 52 23.71 -14.78 -13.43
C LYS A 52 22.25 -14.53 -13.86
N ALA A 53 21.69 -13.39 -13.45
CA ALA A 53 20.37 -12.96 -13.89
C ALA A 53 20.36 -12.83 -15.41
N ILE A 54 19.30 -13.32 -16.04
CA ILE A 54 19.04 -13.12 -17.48
C ILE A 54 18.33 -11.78 -17.67
N ASP A 55 18.58 -11.15 -18.81
CA ASP A 55 17.87 -9.94 -19.20
C ASP A 55 16.66 -10.34 -20.08
N GLY A 56 15.50 -9.76 -19.77
CA GLY A 56 14.26 -10.05 -20.50
C GLY A 56 13.57 -11.33 -20.03
N GLY A 57 12.47 -11.62 -20.66
CA GLY A 57 11.54 -12.69 -20.32
C GLY A 57 10.18 -12.15 -19.90
N THR A 58 9.27 -13.05 -19.58
CA THR A 58 7.94 -12.73 -19.05
C THR A 58 7.68 -13.57 -17.81
N LEU A 59 7.11 -12.95 -16.80
CA LEU A 59 6.61 -13.64 -15.60
C LEU A 59 5.10 -13.48 -15.54
N ASP A 60 4.37 -14.58 -15.68
CA ASP A 60 2.93 -14.61 -15.49
C ASP A 60 2.62 -14.96 -14.04
N VAL A 61 1.85 -14.08 -13.37
CA VAL A 61 1.43 -14.25 -11.97
C VAL A 61 -0.08 -14.35 -11.93
N ALA A 62 -0.59 -15.46 -11.39
CA ALA A 62 -2.02 -15.63 -11.15
C ALA A 62 -2.37 -15.17 -9.73
N VAL A 63 -3.37 -14.30 -9.63
CA VAL A 63 -3.94 -13.85 -8.35
C VAL A 63 -5.29 -14.52 -8.16
N VAL A 64 -5.47 -15.23 -7.04
CA VAL A 64 -6.77 -15.81 -6.67
C VAL A 64 -7.59 -14.75 -5.97
N MET A 65 -8.74 -14.41 -6.54
CA MET A 65 -9.63 -13.36 -6.04
C MET A 65 -11.05 -13.92 -5.88
N ASP A 66 -11.75 -13.51 -4.84
CA ASP A 66 -13.18 -13.77 -4.62
C ASP A 66 -14.06 -12.64 -5.17
N THR A 67 -13.48 -11.50 -5.49
CA THR A 67 -14.13 -10.35 -6.14
C THR A 67 -13.16 -9.70 -7.12
N GLN A 68 -13.66 -8.91 -8.04
CA GLN A 68 -12.83 -8.18 -9.00
C GLN A 68 -12.11 -7.01 -8.33
N PHE A 69 -10.88 -6.71 -8.78
CA PHE A 69 -10.21 -5.47 -8.39
C PHE A 69 -10.97 -4.24 -8.93
N GLN A 70 -10.93 -3.14 -8.18
CA GLN A 70 -11.69 -1.93 -8.51
C GLN A 70 -10.99 -1.04 -9.54
N GLY A 71 -9.68 -1.18 -9.67
CA GLY A 71 -8.88 -0.38 -10.59
C GLY A 71 -8.53 1.00 -10.05
N LEU A 72 -8.31 1.12 -8.75
CA LEU A 72 -7.85 2.34 -8.10
C LEU A 72 -6.33 2.25 -7.88
N PHE A 73 -5.54 2.66 -8.88
CA PHE A 73 -4.11 2.40 -8.94
C PHE A 73 -3.24 3.60 -8.52
N GLN A 74 -3.72 4.37 -7.53
CA GLN A 74 -2.93 5.37 -6.81
C GLN A 74 -3.08 5.17 -5.30
N GLN A 75 -1.99 5.38 -4.55
CA GLN A 75 -1.92 5.12 -3.11
C GLN A 75 -2.95 5.94 -2.31
N GLU A 76 -3.28 7.08 -2.80
CA GLU A 76 -4.25 7.99 -2.20
C GLU A 76 -5.69 7.49 -2.33
N PHE A 77 -5.99 6.68 -3.35
CA PHE A 77 -7.37 6.32 -3.70
C PHE A 77 -7.74 4.86 -3.48
N TYR A 78 -6.80 3.91 -3.50
CA TYR A 78 -7.16 2.49 -3.34
C TYR A 78 -7.80 2.21 -1.98
N GLN A 79 -8.77 1.29 -1.98
CA GLN A 79 -9.57 0.96 -0.80
C GLN A 79 -9.60 -0.52 -0.49
N ASP A 80 -9.14 -1.38 -1.39
CA ASP A 80 -9.13 -2.83 -1.20
C ASP A 80 -7.75 -3.46 -1.44
N ASN A 81 -7.61 -4.69 -0.95
CA ASN A 81 -6.35 -5.41 -1.01
C ASN A 81 -5.98 -5.87 -2.42
N TYR A 82 -6.94 -6.06 -3.32
CA TYR A 82 -6.63 -6.49 -4.68
C TYR A 82 -5.99 -5.37 -5.49
N ASP A 83 -6.53 -4.16 -5.43
CA ASP A 83 -5.88 -2.99 -6.02
C ASP A 83 -4.47 -2.79 -5.46
N ALA A 84 -4.29 -2.96 -4.14
CA ALA A 84 -2.97 -2.90 -3.51
C ALA A 84 -1.99 -3.93 -4.07
N GLN A 85 -2.42 -5.19 -4.26
CA GLN A 85 -1.58 -6.25 -4.82
C GLN A 85 -1.18 -5.96 -6.27
N TYR A 86 -2.10 -5.47 -7.10
CA TYR A 86 -1.79 -5.07 -8.47
C TYR A 86 -0.87 -3.85 -8.54
N MET A 87 -0.89 -2.97 -7.57
CA MET A 87 0.03 -1.83 -7.51
C MET A 87 1.45 -2.20 -7.09
N LEU A 88 1.67 -3.31 -6.38
CA LEU A 88 3.00 -3.67 -5.82
C LEU A 88 4.17 -3.51 -6.79
N PRO A 89 4.09 -3.92 -8.08
CA PRO A 89 5.20 -3.74 -9.01
C PRO A 89 5.48 -2.28 -9.38
N THR A 90 4.51 -1.39 -9.19
CA THR A 90 4.58 0.02 -9.65
C THR A 90 4.77 1.01 -8.52
N VAL A 91 4.55 0.59 -7.28
CA VAL A 91 4.67 1.45 -6.11
C VAL A 91 6.09 1.44 -5.57
N GLN A 92 6.57 2.60 -5.22
CA GLN A 92 7.78 2.79 -4.44
C GLN A 92 7.45 3.82 -3.35
N PRO A 93 7.41 3.41 -2.08
CA PRO A 93 7.29 4.37 -0.98
C PRO A 93 8.43 5.38 -1.00
N LEU A 94 8.17 6.61 -0.58
CA LEU A 94 9.20 7.65 -0.47
C LEU A 94 10.29 7.27 0.53
N PHE A 95 9.92 6.56 1.59
CA PHE A 95 10.85 6.19 2.66
C PHE A 95 11.19 4.70 2.62
N ASN A 96 12.46 4.39 2.76
CA ASN A 96 12.89 3.04 3.09
C ASN A 96 12.69 2.77 4.59
N ASN A 97 12.59 1.51 4.96
CA ASN A 97 12.50 1.10 6.35
C ASN A 97 13.39 -0.13 6.61
N ASP A 98 13.80 -0.30 7.85
CA ASP A 98 14.45 -1.50 8.34
C ASP A 98 13.45 -2.62 8.69
N ALA A 99 13.95 -3.73 9.26
CA ALA A 99 13.11 -4.89 9.62
C ALA A 99 12.10 -4.58 10.75
N ASP A 100 12.33 -3.52 11.52
CA ASP A 100 11.46 -3.07 12.60
C ASP A 100 10.51 -1.95 12.13
N PHE A 101 10.38 -1.76 10.81
CA PHE A 101 9.58 -0.70 10.16
C PHE A 101 10.04 0.72 10.47
N LYS A 102 11.22 0.91 11.05
CA LYS A 102 11.78 2.22 11.27
C LYS A 102 12.25 2.81 9.93
N ILE A 103 11.86 4.06 9.66
CA ILE A 103 12.30 4.79 8.46
C ILE A 103 13.81 5.02 8.54
N VAL A 104 14.49 4.69 7.43
CA VAL A 104 15.95 4.84 7.25
C VAL A 104 16.23 5.55 5.92
N ASP A 105 17.41 6.17 5.84
CA ASP A 105 17.85 6.90 4.66
C ASP A 105 18.08 5.99 3.43
N GLY A 106 18.15 6.60 2.26
CA GLY A 106 18.49 5.94 1.00
C GLY A 106 17.30 5.51 0.14
N GLY A 107 16.07 5.87 0.51
CA GLY A 107 14.86 5.76 -0.30
C GLY A 107 14.78 6.83 -1.41
N PRO A 108 13.62 6.94 -2.07
CA PRO A 108 13.29 8.09 -2.93
C PRO A 108 13.35 9.43 -2.20
N ALA A 109 13.11 9.42 -0.89
CA ALA A 109 13.29 10.57 -0.02
C ALA A 109 13.88 10.16 1.33
N ASP A 110 14.56 11.10 1.99
CA ASP A 110 14.97 11.00 3.38
C ASP A 110 14.00 11.81 4.26
N LEU A 111 13.74 11.29 5.47
CA LEU A 111 12.89 11.93 6.47
C LEU A 111 13.72 12.40 7.66
N LYS A 112 13.57 13.66 8.04
CA LYS A 112 14.10 14.20 9.28
C LYS A 112 12.98 14.74 10.15
N LEU A 113 12.84 14.21 11.35
CA LEU A 113 11.94 14.74 12.39
C LEU A 113 12.71 15.66 13.33
N ASP A 114 12.03 16.70 13.78
CA ASP A 114 12.47 17.62 14.83
C ASP A 114 11.32 17.76 15.83
N GLU A 115 11.44 17.05 16.97
CA GLU A 115 10.42 17.01 18.01
C GLU A 115 10.30 18.35 18.72
N ASP A 116 11.42 19.08 18.92
CA ASP A 116 11.43 20.36 19.60
C ASP A 116 10.72 21.46 18.77
N ALA A 117 10.90 21.40 17.45
CA ALA A 117 10.28 22.34 16.51
C ALA A 117 8.92 21.85 15.99
N ASN A 118 8.50 20.65 16.33
CA ASN A 118 7.30 19.98 15.79
C ASN A 118 7.29 19.95 14.27
N THR A 119 8.40 19.58 13.61
CA THR A 119 8.49 19.57 12.16
C THR A 119 9.01 18.25 11.60
N ALA A 120 8.56 17.91 10.40
CA ALA A 120 9.17 16.90 9.54
C ALA A 120 9.70 17.56 8.28
N THR A 121 10.91 17.19 7.86
CA THR A 121 11.48 17.58 6.58
C THR A 121 11.59 16.36 5.70
N ILE A 122 10.98 16.42 4.50
CA ILE A 122 11.05 15.42 3.45
C ILE A 122 11.99 15.93 2.38
N LYS A 123 13.10 15.23 2.14
CA LYS A 123 14.09 15.60 1.13
C LYS A 123 14.14 14.55 0.04
N LEU A 124 13.64 14.89 -1.15
CA LEU A 124 13.68 14.05 -2.34
C LEU A 124 15.11 13.94 -2.89
N ARG A 125 15.45 12.77 -3.43
CA ARG A 125 16.72 12.60 -4.15
C ARG A 125 16.69 13.35 -5.49
N ASP A 126 17.87 13.79 -5.95
CA ASP A 126 17.99 14.69 -7.11
C ASP A 126 17.48 14.10 -8.43
N ASN A 127 17.69 12.80 -8.65
CA ASN A 127 17.39 12.13 -9.93
C ASN A 127 16.09 11.30 -9.89
N LEU A 128 15.18 11.63 -8.99
CA LEU A 128 13.90 10.92 -8.90
C LEU A 128 12.97 11.37 -10.04
N LYS A 129 12.47 10.37 -10.79
CA LYS A 129 11.61 10.59 -11.95
C LYS A 129 10.35 9.74 -11.88
N TRP A 130 9.29 10.26 -12.46
CA TRP A 130 8.09 9.52 -12.78
C TRP A 130 8.32 8.52 -13.93
N SER A 131 7.43 7.53 -14.06
CA SER A 131 7.47 6.52 -15.13
C SER A 131 7.29 7.13 -16.53
N ASP A 132 6.79 8.36 -16.65
CA ASP A 132 6.71 9.14 -17.90
C ASP A 132 7.94 10.01 -18.17
N GLY A 133 8.97 9.93 -17.32
CA GLY A 133 10.25 10.63 -17.45
C GLY A 133 10.32 12.03 -16.87
N LYS A 134 9.20 12.59 -16.37
CA LYS A 134 9.20 13.89 -15.68
C LYS A 134 9.86 13.80 -14.32
N ASP A 135 10.39 14.91 -13.83
CA ASP A 135 11.01 14.96 -12.51
C ASP A 135 9.96 14.95 -11.40
N VAL A 136 10.22 14.19 -10.33
CA VAL A 136 9.45 14.27 -9.08
C VAL A 136 9.96 15.48 -8.29
N THR A 137 9.05 16.31 -7.86
CA THR A 137 9.34 17.57 -7.18
C THR A 137 8.61 17.71 -5.84
N ALA A 138 8.99 18.71 -5.07
CA ALA A 138 8.30 19.10 -3.85
C ALA A 138 6.82 19.45 -4.09
N ASP A 139 6.48 19.95 -5.29
CA ASP A 139 5.09 20.24 -5.65
C ASP A 139 4.22 18.97 -5.72
N ASP A 140 4.80 17.84 -6.15
CA ASP A 140 4.10 16.54 -6.18
C ASP A 140 3.84 16.02 -4.76
N VAL A 141 4.82 16.18 -3.85
CA VAL A 141 4.66 15.83 -2.43
C VAL A 141 3.55 16.67 -1.80
N ILE A 142 3.61 18.00 -1.96
CA ILE A 142 2.59 18.93 -1.44
C ILE A 142 1.22 18.59 -2.01
N PHE A 143 1.15 18.30 -3.30
CA PHE A 143 -0.09 17.95 -3.98
C PHE A 143 -0.78 16.70 -3.37
N SER A 144 -0.01 15.68 -2.95
CA SER A 144 -0.59 14.52 -2.25
C SER A 144 -1.32 14.94 -0.96
N TYR A 145 -0.71 15.83 -0.16
CA TYR A 145 -1.34 16.35 1.05
C TYR A 145 -2.56 17.24 0.74
N GLU A 146 -2.47 18.06 -0.32
CA GLU A 146 -3.59 18.91 -0.77
C GLU A 146 -4.78 18.07 -1.23
N VAL A 147 -4.54 17.00 -2.00
CA VAL A 147 -5.60 16.09 -2.47
C VAL A 147 -6.26 15.38 -1.30
N ILE A 148 -5.48 14.75 -0.41
CA ILE A 148 -6.04 14.02 0.74
C ILE A 148 -6.76 14.99 1.70
N GLY A 149 -6.18 16.16 1.94
CA GLY A 149 -6.76 17.18 2.81
C GLY A 149 -7.97 17.91 2.21
N HIS A 150 -8.25 17.78 0.94
CA HIS A 150 -9.33 18.53 0.29
C HIS A 150 -10.72 18.06 0.75
N LYS A 151 -11.67 18.98 0.95
CA LYS A 151 -13.04 18.68 1.37
C LYS A 151 -13.81 17.74 0.44
N ASP A 152 -13.45 17.71 -0.84
CA ASP A 152 -14.07 16.87 -1.86
C ASP A 152 -13.28 15.59 -2.14
N TYR A 153 -12.31 15.24 -1.28
CA TYR A 153 -11.56 13.99 -1.38
C TYR A 153 -12.47 12.79 -1.12
N THR A 154 -12.44 11.79 -2.02
CA THR A 154 -13.32 10.62 -1.99
C THR A 154 -12.68 9.38 -1.37
N GLY A 155 -11.36 9.41 -1.14
CA GLY A 155 -10.62 8.30 -0.56
C GLY A 155 -10.76 8.20 0.97
N ILE A 156 -9.99 7.30 1.55
CA ILE A 156 -10.09 6.93 2.97
C ILE A 156 -8.85 7.34 3.81
N ARG A 157 -7.95 8.17 3.25
CA ARG A 157 -6.66 8.49 3.91
C ARG A 157 -6.71 9.70 4.84
N TYR A 158 -7.74 10.53 4.77
CA TYR A 158 -7.87 11.68 5.67
C TYR A 158 -8.24 11.20 7.07
N ASP A 159 -7.30 11.27 7.99
CA ASP A 159 -7.38 10.76 9.35
C ASP A 159 -6.70 11.70 10.37
N ASP A 160 -6.52 11.26 11.60
CA ASP A 160 -5.91 12.02 12.68
C ASP A 160 -4.45 12.42 12.37
N ASN A 161 -3.73 11.67 11.55
CA ASN A 161 -2.37 12.03 11.13
C ASN A 161 -2.38 13.29 10.25
N PHE A 162 -3.39 13.42 9.38
CA PHE A 162 -3.57 14.61 8.56
C PHE A 162 -4.07 15.80 9.39
N THR A 163 -5.02 15.60 10.30
CA THR A 163 -5.51 16.69 11.17
C THR A 163 -4.46 17.19 12.15
N ASN A 164 -3.40 16.40 12.42
CA ASN A 164 -2.23 16.83 13.19
C ASN A 164 -1.35 17.86 12.47
N ILE A 165 -1.49 18.02 11.14
CA ILE A 165 -0.76 19.04 10.39
C ILE A 165 -1.38 20.42 10.64
N VAL A 166 -0.54 21.41 10.95
CA VAL A 166 -1.00 22.79 11.22
C VAL A 166 -1.72 23.34 9.99
N GLY A 167 -2.95 23.83 10.18
CA GLY A 167 -3.78 24.43 9.13
C GLY A 167 -4.49 23.44 8.20
N MET A 168 -4.33 22.14 8.42
CA MET A 168 -5.00 21.12 7.61
C MET A 168 -6.53 21.17 7.75
N GLU A 169 -7.05 21.31 8.96
CA GLU A 169 -8.50 21.39 9.19
C GLU A 169 -9.11 22.64 8.55
N ASP A 170 -8.44 23.79 8.63
CA ASP A 170 -8.91 25.03 7.98
C ASP A 170 -8.91 24.90 6.45
N TYR A 171 -7.93 24.19 5.90
CA TYR A 171 -7.90 23.85 4.46
C TYR A 171 -9.04 22.89 4.09
N HIS A 172 -9.23 21.82 4.86
CA HIS A 172 -10.31 20.84 4.66
C HIS A 172 -11.69 21.47 4.71
N ASP A 173 -11.91 22.38 5.65
CA ASP A 173 -13.18 23.11 5.80
C ASP A 173 -13.39 24.19 4.74
N GLY A 174 -12.41 24.45 3.87
CA GLY A 174 -12.47 25.49 2.86
C GLY A 174 -12.31 26.92 3.43
N LYS A 175 -11.82 27.03 4.66
CA LYS A 175 -11.54 28.33 5.32
C LYS A 175 -10.21 28.93 4.86
N SER A 176 -9.28 28.10 4.41
CA SER A 176 -7.99 28.50 3.86
C SER A 176 -7.77 27.87 2.47
N PRO A 177 -7.17 28.59 1.52
CA PRO A 177 -6.82 28.03 0.20
C PRO A 177 -5.57 27.16 0.24
N THR A 178 -4.83 27.13 1.34
CA THR A 178 -3.56 26.38 1.49
C THR A 178 -3.46 25.78 2.89
N ILE A 179 -2.63 24.74 3.02
CA ILE A 179 -2.30 24.12 4.30
C ILE A 179 -1.12 24.90 4.89
N SER A 180 -1.36 25.75 5.90
CA SER A 180 -0.36 26.70 6.42
C SER A 180 0.87 26.03 7.05
N GLY A 181 0.76 24.78 7.48
CA GLY A 181 1.86 24.00 8.03
C GLY A 181 2.76 23.35 6.99
N ILE A 182 2.45 23.45 5.70
CA ILE A 182 3.27 22.85 4.63
C ILE A 182 4.01 23.94 3.87
N GLU A 183 5.33 23.86 3.85
CA GLU A 183 6.23 24.81 3.21
C GLU A 183 7.09 24.11 2.14
N LYS A 184 7.08 24.63 0.91
CA LYS A 184 8.05 24.28 -0.13
C LYS A 184 9.36 25.03 0.17
N VAL A 185 10.37 24.30 0.67
CA VAL A 185 11.69 24.90 0.94
C VAL A 185 12.45 25.14 -0.38
N ASN A 186 12.41 24.14 -1.27
CA ASN A 186 12.93 24.19 -2.64
C ASN A 186 12.27 23.07 -3.47
N ASP A 187 12.70 22.88 -4.73
CA ASP A 187 12.09 21.88 -5.62
C ASP A 187 12.27 20.41 -5.18
N LYS A 188 13.13 20.15 -4.19
CA LYS A 188 13.42 18.81 -3.67
C LYS A 188 13.16 18.69 -2.17
N GLU A 189 12.63 19.73 -1.53
CA GLU A 189 12.50 19.71 -0.07
C GLU A 189 11.20 20.36 0.38
N VAL A 190 10.45 19.61 1.21
CA VAL A 190 9.21 20.04 1.84
C VAL A 190 9.38 19.98 3.36
N LYS A 191 8.97 21.03 4.04
CA LYS A 191 8.88 21.07 5.50
C LYS A 191 7.42 21.08 5.93
N ILE A 192 7.08 20.20 6.87
CA ILE A 192 5.73 20.07 7.40
C ILE A 192 5.78 20.36 8.89
N THR A 193 4.93 21.28 9.35
CA THR A 193 4.74 21.62 10.75
C THR A 193 3.51 20.89 11.27
N TYR A 194 3.68 20.16 12.35
CA TYR A 194 2.64 19.40 13.04
C TYR A 194 2.22 20.13 14.33
N LYS A 195 1.04 19.82 14.84
CA LYS A 195 0.62 20.23 16.19
C LYS A 195 1.49 19.54 17.25
N GLU A 196 1.85 18.27 16.97
CA GLU A 196 2.73 17.45 17.79
C GLU A 196 3.52 16.47 16.94
N VAL A 197 4.84 16.40 17.12
CA VAL A 197 5.71 15.36 16.60
C VAL A 197 6.06 14.41 17.73
N HIS A 198 5.93 13.11 17.51
CA HIS A 198 6.25 12.07 18.48
C HIS A 198 7.16 10.98 17.85
N PRO A 199 7.93 10.23 18.65
CA PRO A 199 8.89 9.25 18.14
C PRO A 199 8.28 8.17 17.23
N GLY A 200 6.98 7.87 17.38
CA GLY A 200 6.24 6.95 16.52
C GLY A 200 6.20 7.37 15.05
N MET A 201 6.34 8.67 14.77
CA MET A 201 6.37 9.18 13.40
C MET A 201 7.64 8.76 12.63
N GLN A 202 8.66 8.24 13.31
CA GLN A 202 9.83 7.62 12.68
C GLN A 202 9.55 6.20 12.15
N GLN A 203 8.37 5.67 12.39
CA GLN A 203 7.95 4.38 11.88
C GLN A 203 7.18 4.55 10.56
N LEU A 204 7.28 3.57 9.66
CA LEU A 204 6.45 3.53 8.45
C LEU A 204 4.96 3.49 8.84
N GLY A 205 4.18 4.43 8.32
CA GLY A 205 2.77 4.62 8.71
C GLY A 205 2.55 5.36 10.04
N GLY A 206 3.61 5.88 10.65
CA GLY A 206 3.54 6.56 11.96
C GLY A 206 3.05 8.00 11.93
N GLY A 207 2.61 8.52 10.77
CA GLY A 207 1.99 9.86 10.68
C GLY A 207 2.56 10.77 9.59
N VAL A 208 3.69 10.43 8.98
CA VAL A 208 4.19 11.12 7.78
C VAL A 208 3.74 10.35 6.55
N TRP A 209 3.01 11.00 5.65
CA TRP A 209 2.55 10.36 4.41
C TRP A 209 3.76 10.01 3.51
N GLY A 210 3.90 8.74 3.20
CA GLY A 210 5.06 8.19 2.48
C GLY A 210 4.81 7.91 1.00
N SER A 211 3.77 8.50 0.40
CA SER A 211 3.50 8.38 -1.04
C SER A 211 3.48 9.74 -1.71
N VAL A 212 3.43 9.73 -3.04
CA VAL A 212 3.49 10.95 -3.86
C VAL A 212 2.59 10.79 -5.08
N LEU A 213 1.83 11.86 -5.39
CA LEU A 213 0.94 11.95 -6.56
C LEU A 213 1.57 12.79 -7.68
N PRO A 214 1.54 12.32 -8.93
CA PRO A 214 2.04 13.07 -10.08
C PRO A 214 1.12 14.26 -10.40
N LYS A 215 1.39 15.44 -9.84
CA LYS A 215 0.57 16.64 -10.00
C LYS A 215 0.20 16.91 -11.45
N HIS A 216 1.16 16.73 -12.35
CA HIS A 216 0.96 16.96 -13.79
C HIS A 216 -0.01 16.00 -14.47
N ALA A 217 -0.20 14.78 -13.91
CA ALA A 217 -1.16 13.81 -14.46
C ALA A 217 -2.61 14.14 -14.06
N PHE A 218 -2.79 15.01 -13.08
CA PHE A 218 -4.09 15.46 -12.59
C PHE A 218 -4.42 16.91 -12.98
N GLU A 219 -3.63 17.51 -13.85
CA GLU A 219 -3.86 18.90 -14.29
C GLU A 219 -5.26 19.07 -14.87
N GLY A 220 -6.02 20.03 -14.36
CA GLY A 220 -7.38 20.31 -14.81
C GLY A 220 -8.46 19.35 -14.29
N ILE A 221 -8.12 18.37 -13.46
CA ILE A 221 -9.07 17.43 -12.85
C ILE A 221 -9.43 17.90 -11.44
N ALA A 222 -10.72 18.13 -11.18
CA ALA A 222 -11.15 18.47 -9.83
C ALA A 222 -11.00 17.29 -8.87
N VAL A 223 -10.69 17.54 -7.59
CA VAL A 223 -10.39 16.49 -6.59
C VAL A 223 -11.51 15.45 -6.51
N LYS A 224 -12.78 15.84 -6.53
CA LYS A 224 -13.94 14.94 -6.54
C LYS A 224 -14.00 13.98 -7.74
N ASP A 225 -13.33 14.32 -8.84
CA ASP A 225 -13.36 13.55 -10.10
C ASP A 225 -12.06 12.73 -10.29
N MET A 226 -11.03 12.92 -9.44
CA MET A 226 -9.73 12.26 -9.57
C MET A 226 -9.82 10.75 -9.48
N GLU A 227 -10.56 10.21 -8.53
CA GLU A 227 -10.73 8.76 -8.33
C GLU A 227 -11.29 8.06 -9.59
N SER A 228 -12.14 8.73 -10.35
CA SER A 228 -12.72 8.21 -11.59
C SER A 228 -11.88 8.50 -12.84
N SER A 229 -10.79 9.25 -12.71
CA SER A 229 -9.95 9.68 -13.83
C SER A 229 -9.11 8.56 -14.43
N ASP A 230 -8.69 8.76 -15.67
CA ASP A 230 -7.75 7.86 -16.34
C ASP A 230 -6.39 7.82 -15.64
N ALA A 231 -5.97 8.89 -14.97
CA ALA A 231 -4.74 8.96 -14.20
C ALA A 231 -4.72 8.00 -12.98
N VAL A 232 -5.90 7.63 -12.47
CA VAL A 232 -6.04 6.62 -11.41
C VAL A 232 -6.30 5.24 -12.00
N ARG A 233 -7.14 5.12 -13.05
CA ARG A 233 -7.74 3.85 -13.45
C ARG A 233 -7.13 3.20 -14.68
N LYS A 234 -6.50 3.96 -15.57
CA LYS A 234 -6.01 3.44 -16.87
C LYS A 234 -4.53 3.71 -17.12
N ASN A 235 -4.06 4.88 -16.70
CA ASN A 235 -2.70 5.33 -16.99
C ASN A 235 -2.03 5.88 -15.73
N PRO A 236 -1.90 5.08 -14.65
CA PRO A 236 -1.27 5.55 -13.42
C PRO A 236 0.21 5.82 -13.66
N VAL A 237 0.62 7.05 -13.42
CA VAL A 237 2.03 7.47 -13.44
C VAL A 237 2.61 7.26 -12.05
N THR A 238 3.72 6.53 -11.94
CA THR A 238 4.28 6.06 -10.67
C THR A 238 5.80 6.19 -10.66
N ILE A 239 6.45 5.97 -9.50
CA ILE A 239 7.92 6.04 -9.35
C ILE A 239 8.56 4.67 -9.12
N GLY A 240 7.79 3.59 -9.22
CA GLY A 240 8.26 2.23 -8.97
C GLY A 240 9.06 1.62 -10.13
N PRO A 241 9.56 0.38 -9.92
CA PRO A 241 10.41 -0.30 -10.92
C PRO A 241 9.67 -0.65 -12.22
N TYR A 242 8.36 -0.81 -12.16
CA TYR A 242 7.53 -1.08 -13.34
C TYR A 242 6.41 -0.05 -13.45
N TYR A 243 5.79 0.04 -14.62
CA TYR A 243 4.55 0.79 -14.83
C TYR A 243 3.50 -0.12 -15.50
N MET A 244 2.22 0.19 -15.28
CA MET A 244 1.12 -0.52 -15.92
C MET A 244 1.01 -0.08 -17.37
N SER A 245 1.17 -1.02 -18.30
CA SER A 245 1.13 -0.77 -19.75
C SER A 245 -0.21 -1.09 -20.37
N ASN A 246 -0.94 -2.05 -19.79
CA ASN A 246 -2.27 -2.43 -20.22
C ASN A 246 -3.09 -2.90 -19.02
N ILE A 247 -4.31 -2.42 -18.89
CA ILE A 247 -5.22 -2.73 -17.80
C ILE A 247 -6.54 -3.20 -18.39
N VAL A 248 -6.90 -4.46 -18.12
CA VAL A 248 -8.23 -5.00 -18.39
C VAL A 248 -8.94 -5.15 -17.05
N THR A 249 -9.81 -4.18 -16.73
CA THR A 249 -10.45 -4.08 -15.41
C THR A 249 -11.13 -5.39 -15.00
N GLY A 250 -10.77 -5.88 -13.81
CA GLY A 250 -11.31 -7.13 -13.27
C GLY A 250 -10.73 -8.40 -13.88
N GLU A 251 -9.76 -8.31 -14.79
CA GLU A 251 -9.17 -9.46 -15.49
C GLU A 251 -7.65 -9.51 -15.35
N SER A 252 -6.93 -8.52 -15.89
CA SER A 252 -5.48 -8.55 -15.96
C SER A 252 -4.84 -7.18 -15.97
N VAL A 253 -3.59 -7.13 -15.55
CA VAL A 253 -2.71 -5.96 -15.68
C VAL A 253 -1.36 -6.41 -16.24
N GLU A 254 -0.90 -5.73 -17.28
CA GLU A 254 0.43 -5.92 -17.84
C GLU A 254 1.37 -4.83 -17.36
N TYR A 255 2.61 -5.20 -17.10
CA TYR A 255 3.64 -4.30 -16.60
C TYR A 255 4.83 -4.28 -17.55
N LEU A 256 5.42 -3.11 -17.71
CA LEU A 256 6.69 -2.93 -18.40
C LEU A 256 7.72 -2.28 -17.50
N PRO A 257 9.02 -2.55 -17.71
CA PRO A 257 10.10 -1.94 -16.94
C PRO A 257 10.08 -0.42 -17.04
N ASN A 258 10.15 0.26 -15.90
CA ASN A 258 10.34 1.70 -15.84
C ASN A 258 11.81 2.04 -16.10
N GLU A 259 12.09 2.66 -17.25
CA GLU A 259 13.45 3.06 -17.65
C GLU A 259 14.01 4.18 -16.77
N TYR A 260 13.13 4.93 -16.10
CA TYR A 260 13.48 6.06 -15.23
C TYR A 260 13.59 5.68 -13.76
N TYR A 261 13.40 4.39 -13.43
CA TYR A 261 13.47 3.95 -12.05
C TYR A 261 14.83 4.25 -11.43
N TYR A 262 14.84 4.94 -10.29
CA TYR A 262 16.08 5.38 -9.63
C TYR A 262 17.02 4.25 -9.21
N GLY A 263 16.47 3.05 -8.97
CA GLY A 263 17.23 1.83 -8.64
C GLY A 263 17.85 1.11 -9.84
N GLY A 264 17.71 1.69 -11.05
CA GLY A 264 18.15 1.11 -12.32
C GLY A 264 17.05 0.31 -13.01
N LYS A 265 17.18 0.15 -14.33
CA LYS A 265 16.20 -0.55 -15.16
C LYS A 265 16.00 -2.00 -14.68
N PRO A 266 14.78 -2.43 -14.38
CA PRO A 266 14.47 -3.84 -14.09
C PRO A 266 14.83 -4.74 -15.27
N LYS A 267 15.14 -6.01 -14.98
CA LYS A 267 15.60 -6.96 -15.98
C LYS A 267 14.52 -7.82 -16.61
N LEU A 268 13.35 -7.83 -16.00
CA LEU A 268 12.22 -8.61 -16.47
C LEU A 268 11.26 -7.74 -17.24
#